data_29a2468c7ff881818deb0eeaefa034c7
#
_entry.id   29a2468c7ff881818deb0eeaefa034c7
#
_cell.length_a   1.000
_cell.length_b   1.000
_cell.length_c   1.000
_cell.angle_alpha   90.00
_cell.angle_beta   90.00
_cell.angle_gamma   90.00
#
_symmetry.space_group_name_H-M   'P 1'
#
loop_
_entity.id
_entity.type
_entity.pdbx_description
1 polymer ?
#
loop_
_entity_poly.entity_id
_entity_poly.type
_entity_poly.pdbx_seq_one_letter_code
_entity_poly.pdbx_strand_id
1 'polypeptide(L)'
;MNYQKELEIDLERLEENLTDQPQLVMKYGELWAEKTAERDRAKENLSVVEAELDGYARANWIDISDTKMTEKSILGYVLNEDKRKSAMEELINITEETNILSVAKVAFEHRKKALEGLVSLFIANYYADPKIAKRDIDEVKSTGRKDFQQEELNKNPRLKKLKRRK
;
A
#
# COMPACT_ATOMS: atom_id res chain seq x y z
N MET A 1 3.66 -1.08 -12.81
CA MET A 1 4.20 -2.28 -12.12
C MET A 1 3.07 -3.26 -11.85
N ASN A 2 3.25 -4.55 -12.17
CA ASN A 2 2.20 -5.56 -11.97
C ASN A 2 2.54 -6.47 -10.78
N TYR A 3 2.65 -5.89 -9.56
CA TYR A 3 2.93 -6.63 -8.32
C TYR A 3 1.76 -7.55 -7.90
N GLN A 4 0.58 -7.36 -8.45
CA GLN A 4 -0.61 -8.15 -8.11
C GLN A 4 -0.44 -9.63 -8.45
N LYS A 5 0.19 -9.95 -9.58
CA LYS A 5 0.49 -11.34 -9.95
C LYS A 5 1.51 -12.01 -9.02
N GLU A 6 2.48 -11.23 -8.53
CA GLU A 6 3.50 -11.75 -7.60
C GLU A 6 2.94 -11.97 -6.18
N LEU A 7 1.75 -11.39 -5.87
CA LEU A 7 1.05 -11.62 -4.60
C LEU A 7 0.25 -12.92 -4.57
N GLU A 8 -0.05 -13.52 -5.73
CA GLU A 8 -0.78 -14.77 -5.80
C GLU A 8 0.00 -15.89 -5.10
N ILE A 9 -0.73 -16.77 -4.41
CA ILE A 9 -0.18 -17.93 -3.74
C ILE A 9 -0.70 -19.18 -4.45
N ASP A 10 0.20 -19.94 -5.04
CA ASP A 10 -0.10 -21.22 -5.62
C ASP A 10 0.03 -22.29 -4.53
N LEU A 11 -1.09 -22.96 -4.19
CA LEU A 11 -1.14 -23.98 -3.16
C LEU A 11 -0.42 -25.28 -3.56
N GLU A 12 -0.28 -25.54 -4.87
CA GLU A 12 0.43 -26.71 -5.38
C GLU A 12 1.96 -26.51 -5.32
N ARG A 13 2.41 -25.23 -5.22
CA ARG A 13 3.82 -24.83 -5.19
C ARG A 13 4.18 -24.09 -3.90
N LEU A 14 3.67 -24.56 -2.77
CA LEU A 14 3.83 -23.86 -1.50
C LEU A 14 5.29 -23.68 -1.10
N GLU A 15 6.15 -24.69 -1.38
CA GLU A 15 7.58 -24.64 -1.09
C GLU A 15 8.29 -23.55 -1.90
N GLU A 16 8.00 -23.43 -3.21
CA GLU A 16 8.53 -22.36 -4.05
C GLU A 16 8.08 -20.98 -3.55
N ASN A 17 6.78 -20.83 -3.24
CA ASN A 17 6.24 -19.59 -2.70
C ASN A 17 6.92 -19.16 -1.39
N LEU A 18 7.28 -20.11 -0.52
CA LEU A 18 8.00 -19.84 0.73
C LEU A 18 9.45 -19.43 0.47
N THR A 19 10.10 -20.07 -0.50
CA THR A 19 11.49 -19.78 -0.88
C THR A 19 11.62 -18.39 -1.52
N ASP A 20 10.65 -17.98 -2.34
CA ASP A 20 10.64 -16.71 -3.05
C ASP A 20 10.23 -15.52 -2.16
N GLN A 21 9.49 -15.79 -1.09
CA GLN A 21 8.91 -14.75 -0.23
C GLN A 21 9.93 -13.74 0.32
N PRO A 22 11.11 -14.14 0.84
CA PRO A 22 12.10 -13.18 1.32
C PRO A 22 12.63 -12.27 0.22
N GLN A 23 12.84 -12.81 -0.99
CA GLN A 23 13.33 -12.04 -2.14
C GLN A 23 12.31 -11.00 -2.61
N LEU A 24 11.01 -11.35 -2.60
CA LEU A 24 9.93 -10.42 -2.93
C LEU A 24 9.83 -9.28 -1.91
N VAL A 25 9.92 -9.58 -0.62
CA VAL A 25 9.93 -8.55 0.44
C VAL A 25 11.13 -7.62 0.28
N MET A 26 12.31 -8.17 0.01
CA MET A 26 13.52 -7.38 -0.21
C MET A 26 13.36 -6.49 -1.46
N LYS A 27 12.97 -7.06 -2.61
CA LYS A 27 12.75 -6.36 -3.87
C LYS A 27 11.84 -5.13 -3.70
N TYR A 28 10.66 -5.31 -3.07
CA TYR A 28 9.72 -4.20 -2.90
C TYR A 28 10.11 -3.25 -1.78
N GLY A 29 10.88 -3.71 -0.80
CA GLY A 29 11.53 -2.88 0.21
C GLY A 29 12.58 -1.94 -0.39
N GLU A 30 13.44 -2.44 -1.26
CA GLU A 30 14.47 -1.66 -1.97
C GLU A 30 13.83 -0.63 -2.91
N LEU A 31 12.89 -1.06 -3.76
CA LEU A 31 12.15 -0.15 -4.65
C LEU A 31 11.45 0.99 -3.89
N TRP A 32 10.84 0.68 -2.75
CA TRP A 32 10.22 1.69 -1.90
C TRP A 32 11.26 2.66 -1.31
N ALA A 33 12.42 2.16 -0.87
CA ALA A 33 13.50 2.98 -0.33
C ALA A 33 14.10 3.91 -1.38
N GLU A 34 14.34 3.41 -2.61
CA GLU A 34 14.81 4.21 -3.75
C GLU A 34 13.82 5.34 -4.09
N LYS A 35 12.52 5.01 -4.22
CA LYS A 35 11.49 6.02 -4.51
C LYS A 35 11.30 7.02 -3.38
N THR A 36 11.49 6.60 -2.14
CA THR A 36 11.48 7.52 -0.98
C THR A 36 12.63 8.52 -1.08
N ALA A 37 13.83 8.06 -1.45
CA ALA A 37 14.97 8.95 -1.65
C ALA A 37 14.76 9.92 -2.83
N GLU A 38 14.16 9.45 -3.94
CA GLU A 38 13.79 10.32 -5.07
C GLU A 38 12.78 11.40 -4.65
N ARG A 39 11.74 11.02 -3.90
CA ARG A 39 10.74 11.95 -3.37
C ARG A 39 11.39 13.03 -2.49
N ASP A 40 12.30 12.64 -1.62
CA ASP A 40 12.95 13.57 -0.71
C ASP A 40 13.87 14.54 -1.47
N ARG A 41 14.53 14.07 -2.56
CA ARG A 41 15.28 14.94 -3.49
C ARG A 41 14.36 15.90 -4.25
N ALA A 42 13.21 15.43 -4.73
CA ALA A 42 12.24 16.28 -5.42
C ALA A 42 11.67 17.36 -4.49
N LYS A 43 11.45 17.02 -3.22
CA LYS A 43 11.03 17.98 -2.18
C LYS A 43 12.10 19.06 -1.94
N GLU A 44 13.36 18.67 -1.86
CA GLU A 44 14.48 19.60 -1.73
C GLU A 44 14.59 20.49 -2.96
N ASN A 45 14.49 19.91 -4.17
CA ASN A 45 14.50 20.67 -5.43
C ASN A 45 13.37 21.73 -5.46
N LEU A 46 12.15 21.37 -5.06
CA LEU A 46 11.06 22.33 -4.98
C LEU A 46 11.41 23.48 -4.03
N SER A 47 11.98 23.19 -2.86
CA SER A 47 12.40 24.22 -1.91
C SER A 47 13.47 25.17 -2.47
N VAL A 48 14.43 24.62 -3.20
CA VAL A 48 15.46 25.41 -3.89
C VAL A 48 14.83 26.31 -4.96
N VAL A 49 13.95 25.77 -5.79
CA VAL A 49 13.23 26.52 -6.82
C VAL A 49 12.41 27.65 -6.22
N GLU A 50 11.71 27.41 -5.13
CA GLU A 50 10.93 28.43 -4.43
C GLU A 50 11.84 29.55 -3.87
N ALA A 51 12.98 29.20 -3.28
CA ALA A 51 13.94 30.18 -2.78
C ALA A 51 14.58 31.00 -3.90
N GLU A 52 14.94 30.38 -5.04
CA GLU A 52 15.46 31.08 -6.22
C GLU A 52 14.45 32.11 -6.77
N LEU A 53 13.19 31.67 -6.89
CA LEU A 53 12.11 32.54 -7.40
C LEU A 53 11.79 33.69 -6.45
N ASP A 54 11.77 33.43 -5.13
CA ASP A 54 11.61 34.49 -4.12
C ASP A 54 12.75 35.50 -4.21
N GLY A 55 14.00 35.05 -4.27
CA GLY A 55 15.16 35.93 -4.43
C GLY A 55 15.12 36.74 -5.73
N TYR A 56 14.76 36.10 -6.84
CA TYR A 56 14.59 36.77 -8.12
C TYR A 56 13.48 37.86 -8.07
N ALA A 57 12.34 37.50 -7.51
CA ALA A 57 11.20 38.43 -7.38
C ALA A 57 11.58 39.64 -6.54
N ARG A 58 12.29 39.48 -5.44
CA ARG A 58 12.73 40.60 -4.59
C ARG A 58 13.73 41.50 -5.29
N ALA A 59 14.63 40.93 -6.07
CA ALA A 59 15.65 41.72 -6.79
C ALA A 59 15.09 42.47 -8.00
N ASN A 60 14.04 41.96 -8.67
CA ASN A 60 13.55 42.46 -9.95
C ASN A 60 12.08 42.88 -9.90
N TRP A 61 11.52 43.23 -8.73
CA TRP A 61 10.09 43.47 -8.56
C TRP A 61 9.58 44.60 -9.45
N ILE A 62 10.38 45.65 -9.66
CA ILE A 62 10.04 46.80 -10.50
C ILE A 62 9.77 46.39 -11.96
N ASP A 63 10.52 45.39 -12.43
CA ASP A 63 10.37 44.86 -13.80
C ASP A 63 9.22 43.86 -13.92
N ILE A 64 8.85 43.21 -12.81
CA ILE A 64 7.80 42.17 -12.75
C ILE A 64 6.41 42.79 -12.61
N SER A 65 6.28 43.89 -11.82
CA SER A 65 4.99 44.46 -11.48
C SER A 65 5.07 45.93 -11.09
N ASP A 66 4.10 46.72 -11.53
CA ASP A 66 3.90 48.14 -11.13
C ASP A 66 3.30 48.28 -9.71
N THR A 67 3.00 47.18 -9.05
CA THR A 67 2.39 47.20 -7.72
C THR A 67 3.45 47.27 -6.63
N LYS A 68 3.05 47.74 -5.44
CA LYS A 68 3.96 47.74 -4.29
C LYS A 68 4.37 46.29 -3.91
N MET A 69 5.67 46.08 -3.76
CA MET A 69 6.21 44.81 -3.27
C MET A 69 5.72 44.52 -1.86
N THR A 70 5.10 43.38 -1.68
CA THR A 70 4.65 42.83 -0.38
C THR A 70 4.95 41.35 -0.35
N GLU A 71 5.08 40.76 0.85
CA GLU A 71 5.30 39.30 0.98
C GLU A 71 4.20 38.49 0.26
N LYS A 72 2.95 38.98 0.31
CA LYS A 72 1.83 38.32 -0.36
C LYS A 72 1.96 38.38 -1.90
N SER A 73 2.44 39.51 -2.45
CA SER A 73 2.63 39.62 -3.89
C SER A 73 3.79 38.80 -4.40
N ILE A 74 4.90 38.69 -3.62
CA ILE A 74 6.03 37.81 -3.91
C ILE A 74 5.59 36.37 -3.90
N LEU A 75 4.89 35.91 -2.85
CA LEU A 75 4.35 34.56 -2.76
C LEU A 75 3.43 34.26 -3.95
N GLY A 76 2.56 35.21 -4.33
CA GLY A 76 1.69 35.10 -5.50
C GLY A 76 2.49 34.87 -6.79
N TYR A 77 3.58 35.61 -6.96
CA TYR A 77 4.49 35.43 -8.10
C TYR A 77 5.12 34.02 -8.10
N VAL A 78 5.75 33.61 -6.99
CA VAL A 78 6.39 32.29 -6.86
C VAL A 78 5.41 31.15 -7.15
N LEU A 79 4.18 31.22 -6.62
CA LEU A 79 3.16 30.19 -6.82
C LEU A 79 2.69 30.07 -8.27
N ASN A 80 2.74 31.17 -9.03
CA ASN A 80 2.27 31.20 -10.42
C ASN A 80 3.36 30.84 -11.45
N GLU A 81 4.62 30.82 -11.04
CA GLU A 81 5.73 30.50 -11.92
C GLU A 81 5.69 29.04 -12.41
N ASP A 82 5.89 28.88 -13.72
CA ASP A 82 5.81 27.55 -14.34
C ASP A 82 6.93 26.62 -13.87
N LYS A 83 8.11 27.17 -13.56
CA LYS A 83 9.22 26.42 -12.98
C LYS A 83 8.84 25.75 -11.64
N ARG A 84 8.13 26.49 -10.79
CA ARG A 84 7.62 25.98 -9.51
C ARG A 84 6.51 24.97 -9.71
N LYS A 85 5.57 25.22 -10.64
CA LYS A 85 4.49 24.26 -10.95
C LYS A 85 5.03 22.94 -11.45
N SER A 86 6.02 22.97 -12.34
CA SER A 86 6.69 21.75 -12.85
C SER A 86 7.38 20.96 -11.74
N ALA A 87 8.14 21.61 -10.85
CA ALA A 87 8.78 20.95 -9.71
C ALA A 87 7.77 20.35 -8.73
N MET A 88 6.63 21.04 -8.53
CA MET A 88 5.54 20.52 -7.68
C MET A 88 4.85 19.32 -8.31
N GLU A 89 4.60 19.33 -9.61
CA GLU A 89 4.01 18.21 -10.34
C GLU A 89 4.93 16.98 -10.29
N GLU A 90 6.23 17.17 -10.47
CA GLU A 90 7.23 16.12 -10.31
C GLU A 90 7.17 15.50 -8.90
N LEU A 91 7.13 16.32 -7.85
CA LEU A 91 7.01 15.87 -6.47
C LEU A 91 5.70 15.08 -6.23
N ILE A 92 4.59 15.53 -6.79
CA ILE A 92 3.29 14.82 -6.69
C ILE A 92 3.39 13.44 -7.34
N ASN A 93 3.93 13.35 -8.56
CA ASN A 93 4.05 12.10 -9.30
C ASN A 93 4.94 11.09 -8.55
N ILE A 94 6.11 11.52 -8.07
CA ILE A 94 7.01 10.65 -7.30
C ILE A 94 6.37 10.24 -5.96
N THR A 95 5.60 11.13 -5.32
CA THR A 95 4.88 10.82 -4.09
C THR A 95 3.83 9.74 -4.32
N GLU A 96 3.08 9.82 -5.42
CA GLU A 96 2.10 8.80 -5.79
C GLU A 96 2.78 7.43 -6.01
N GLU A 97 3.87 7.38 -6.75
CA GLU A 97 4.64 6.15 -6.96
C GLU A 97 5.17 5.56 -5.64
N THR A 98 5.69 6.41 -4.76
CA THR A 98 6.18 6.02 -3.43
C THR A 98 5.07 5.40 -2.58
N ASN A 99 3.87 5.98 -2.62
CA ASN A 99 2.72 5.47 -1.90
C ASN A 99 2.26 4.11 -2.44
N ILE A 100 2.25 3.92 -3.76
CA ILE A 100 1.93 2.63 -4.39
C ILE A 100 2.93 1.55 -3.95
N LEU A 101 4.23 1.86 -3.93
CA LEU A 101 5.26 0.92 -3.47
C LEU A 101 5.15 0.61 -1.97
N SER A 102 4.76 1.59 -1.15
CA SER A 102 4.48 1.37 0.26
C SER A 102 3.36 0.36 0.47
N VAL A 103 2.26 0.48 -0.29
CA VAL A 103 1.15 -0.47 -0.26
C VAL A 103 1.61 -1.86 -0.72
N ALA A 104 2.39 -1.94 -1.80
CA ALA A 104 2.94 -3.20 -2.28
C ALA A 104 3.81 -3.89 -1.22
N LYS A 105 4.74 -3.16 -0.57
CA LYS A 105 5.58 -3.68 0.52
C LYS A 105 4.73 -4.30 1.64
N VAL A 106 3.72 -3.58 2.12
CA VAL A 106 2.80 -4.06 3.17
C VAL A 106 2.04 -5.30 2.71
N ALA A 107 1.61 -5.35 1.44
CA ALA A 107 0.92 -6.51 0.88
C ALA A 107 1.81 -7.77 0.89
N PHE A 108 3.11 -7.64 0.60
CA PHE A 108 4.05 -8.77 0.71
C PHE A 108 4.32 -9.21 2.15
N GLU A 109 4.29 -8.31 3.12
CA GLU A 109 4.33 -8.67 4.54
C GLU A 109 3.08 -9.48 4.95
N HIS A 110 1.91 -9.10 4.44
CA HIS A 110 0.68 -9.86 4.64
C HIS A 110 0.70 -11.22 3.94
N ARG A 111 1.28 -11.29 2.71
CA ARG A 111 1.49 -12.56 2.00
C ARG A 111 2.35 -13.53 2.82
N LYS A 112 3.41 -13.04 3.48
CA LYS A 112 4.22 -13.84 4.40
C LYS A 112 3.37 -14.48 5.50
N LYS A 113 2.52 -13.69 6.17
CA LYS A 113 1.62 -14.20 7.23
C LYS A 113 0.62 -15.23 6.70
N ALA A 114 0.11 -15.03 5.49
CA ALA A 114 -0.78 -15.99 4.84
C ALA A 114 -0.06 -17.32 4.57
N LEU A 115 1.18 -17.28 4.08
CA LEU A 115 2.01 -18.47 3.87
C LEU A 115 2.30 -19.22 5.18
N GLU A 116 2.64 -18.51 6.25
CA GLU A 116 2.85 -19.09 7.59
C GLU A 116 1.57 -19.80 8.09
N GLY A 117 0.39 -19.19 7.85
CA GLY A 117 -0.90 -19.81 8.15
C GLY A 117 -1.15 -21.07 7.32
N LEU A 118 -0.85 -21.05 6.01
CA LEU A 118 -0.99 -22.22 5.15
C LEU A 118 -0.08 -23.37 5.56
N VAL A 119 1.17 -23.10 5.93
CA VAL A 119 2.10 -24.11 6.46
C VAL A 119 1.54 -24.73 7.74
N SER A 120 1.00 -23.91 8.64
CA SER A 120 0.41 -24.41 9.89
C SER A 120 -0.78 -25.33 9.62
N LEU A 121 -1.64 -24.99 8.65
CA LEU A 121 -2.75 -25.86 8.22
C LEU A 121 -2.25 -27.15 7.59
N PHE A 122 -1.17 -27.11 6.82
CA PHE A 122 -0.56 -28.29 6.21
C PHE A 122 0.01 -29.24 7.27
N ILE A 123 0.74 -28.70 8.25
CA ILE A 123 1.30 -29.48 9.38
C ILE A 123 0.16 -30.11 10.22
N ALA A 124 -0.95 -29.40 10.39
CA ALA A 124 -2.13 -29.91 11.09
C ALA A 124 -2.89 -31.01 10.31
N ASN A 125 -2.37 -31.48 9.18
CA ASN A 125 -3.02 -32.43 8.27
C ASN A 125 -4.41 -32.00 7.78
N TYR A 126 -4.69 -30.71 7.78
CA TYR A 126 -5.98 -30.15 7.35
C TYR A 126 -6.34 -30.57 5.92
N TYR A 127 -5.32 -30.61 5.03
CA TYR A 127 -5.46 -31.01 3.62
C TYR A 127 -5.34 -32.52 3.39
N ALA A 128 -4.99 -33.32 4.42
CA ALA A 128 -4.89 -34.77 4.31
C ALA A 128 -6.27 -35.47 4.33
N ASP A 129 -7.34 -34.77 4.72
CA ASP A 129 -8.71 -35.32 4.64
C ASP A 129 -9.16 -35.32 3.17
N PRO A 130 -9.46 -36.52 2.59
CA PRO A 130 -9.91 -36.64 1.20
C PRO A 130 -11.20 -35.85 0.89
N LYS A 131 -11.97 -35.53 1.91
CA LYS A 131 -13.18 -34.70 1.79
C LYS A 131 -12.85 -33.21 1.59
N ILE A 132 -11.72 -32.77 2.12
CA ILE A 132 -11.25 -31.36 2.03
C ILE A 132 -10.49 -31.16 0.73
N ALA A 133 -9.66 -32.12 0.31
CA ALA A 133 -8.88 -32.05 -0.94
C ALA A 133 -9.75 -31.93 -2.22
N LYS A 134 -11.03 -32.27 -2.14
CA LYS A 134 -12.00 -32.16 -3.26
C LYS A 134 -12.93 -30.96 -3.16
N ARG A 135 -12.80 -30.14 -2.11
CA ARG A 135 -13.67 -28.96 -1.91
C ARG A 135 -12.97 -27.71 -2.44
N ASP A 136 -13.69 -26.96 -3.25
CA ASP A 136 -13.29 -25.61 -3.61
C ASP A 136 -13.07 -24.78 -2.33
N ILE A 137 -12.05 -23.92 -2.32
CA ILE A 137 -11.69 -23.07 -1.16
C ILE A 137 -12.88 -22.28 -0.63
N ASP A 138 -13.82 -21.91 -1.51
CA ASP A 138 -15.03 -21.21 -1.15
C ASP A 138 -16.05 -22.08 -0.40
N GLU A 139 -16.12 -23.38 -0.68
CA GLU A 139 -16.93 -24.33 0.09
C GLU A 139 -16.37 -24.55 1.50
N VAL A 140 -15.05 -24.67 1.63
CA VAL A 140 -14.37 -24.82 2.93
C VAL A 140 -14.59 -23.58 3.81
N LYS A 141 -14.49 -22.38 3.23
CA LYS A 141 -14.80 -21.12 3.94
C LYS A 141 -16.25 -21.03 4.37
N SER A 142 -17.19 -21.51 3.54
CA SER A 142 -18.63 -21.49 3.85
C SER A 142 -19.00 -22.50 4.92
N THR A 143 -18.36 -23.66 4.92
CA THR A 143 -18.61 -24.73 5.89
C THR A 143 -18.01 -24.40 7.25
N GLY A 144 -16.77 -23.95 7.30
CA GLY A 144 -16.13 -23.51 8.55
C GLY A 144 -16.88 -22.38 9.26
N ARG A 145 -17.49 -21.44 8.51
CA ARG A 145 -18.36 -20.42 9.09
C ARG A 145 -19.65 -21.00 9.67
N LYS A 146 -20.24 -22.02 9.02
CA LYS A 146 -21.47 -22.67 9.51
C LYS A 146 -21.18 -23.50 10.75
N ASP A 147 -20.07 -24.24 10.77
CA ASP A 147 -19.68 -25.08 11.90
C ASP A 147 -19.34 -24.23 13.12
N PHE A 148 -18.62 -23.13 12.95
CA PHE A 148 -18.34 -22.16 14.01
C PHE A 148 -19.62 -21.52 14.56
N GLN A 149 -20.55 -21.12 13.68
CA GLN A 149 -21.85 -20.59 14.10
C GLN A 149 -22.69 -21.64 14.83
N GLN A 150 -22.61 -22.92 14.44
CA GLN A 150 -23.33 -24.02 15.08
C GLN A 150 -22.75 -24.33 16.47
N GLU A 151 -21.41 -24.30 16.61
CA GLU A 151 -20.75 -24.45 17.91
C GLU A 151 -21.08 -23.30 18.87
N GLU A 152 -21.04 -22.05 18.39
CA GLU A 152 -21.43 -20.88 19.17
C GLU A 152 -22.89 -20.96 19.64
N LEU A 153 -23.81 -21.41 18.76
CA LEU A 153 -25.22 -21.67 19.11
C LEU A 153 -25.37 -22.82 20.12
N ASN A 154 -24.50 -23.83 20.08
CA ASN A 154 -24.53 -24.93 21.04
C ASN A 154 -23.98 -24.54 22.40
N LYS A 155 -22.92 -23.68 22.41
CA LYS A 155 -22.34 -23.13 23.64
C LYS A 155 -23.24 -22.10 24.32
N ASN A 156 -24.17 -21.47 23.59
CA ASN A 156 -25.01 -20.39 24.10
C ASN A 156 -26.53 -20.65 23.92
N PRO A 157 -27.19 -21.35 24.86
CA PRO A 157 -28.61 -21.74 24.75
C PRO A 157 -29.57 -20.57 24.56
N ARG A 158 -29.15 -19.34 24.95
CA ARG A 158 -29.98 -18.12 24.79
C ARG A 158 -30.06 -17.70 23.31
N LEU A 159 -29.02 -17.88 22.51
CA LEU A 159 -29.03 -17.59 21.09
C LEU A 159 -29.90 -18.57 20.28
N LYS A 160 -30.03 -19.81 20.75
CA LYS A 160 -30.89 -20.83 20.16
C LYS A 160 -32.38 -20.48 20.27
N LYS A 161 -32.79 -19.81 21.36
CA LYS A 161 -34.17 -19.34 21.58
C LYS A 161 -34.54 -18.14 20.72
N LEU A 162 -33.61 -17.26 20.41
CA LEU A 162 -33.82 -16.08 19.56
C LEU A 162 -34.03 -16.44 18.07
N LYS A 163 -33.36 -17.50 17.57
CA LYS A 163 -33.50 -17.97 16.18
C LYS A 163 -34.83 -18.69 15.91
N ARG A 164 -35.51 -19.21 16.94
CA ARG A 164 -36.83 -19.86 16.83
C ARG A 164 -38.01 -18.89 16.83
N ARG A 165 -37.78 -17.59 17.05
CA ARG A 165 -38.82 -16.54 17.10
C ARG A 165 -38.88 -15.67 15.85
N LYS A 166 -38.12 -15.98 14.81
CA LYS A 166 -38.20 -15.43 13.46
C LYS A 166 -38.68 -16.52 12.49
#